data_a2cd1969030c1425e8af11f29f3a02d7
#
_entry.id   a2cd1969030c1425e8af11f29f3a02d7
#
_cell.length_a   1.000
_cell.length_b   1.000
_cell.length_c   1.000
_cell.angle_alpha   90.00
_cell.angle_beta   90.00
_cell.angle_gamma   90.00
#
_symmetry.space_group_name_H-M   'P 1'
#
loop_
_entity.id
_entity.type
_entity.pdbx_description
1 polymer ?
#
loop_
_entity_poly.entity_id
_entity_poly.type
_entity_poly.pdbx_seq_one_letter_code
_entity_poly.pdbx_strand_id
1 'polypeptide(L)'
;MIRVRMETRRLGNTNLDLTPIGFGTWAIGGGGWGMGWGPQEEKDSIGSILEGLESGINWIDTAHAYGFGLSEEMVGKALREWGQPVIVATKCGVLSNADKTPRRFASRELILEEVEGSLRRLQVETIDLYQLHWPEPDENVEEAWQTLLDLQTQGKIRWPGVSNYSASQLGRAAALGPVSSLQPRYSLLNRQIEDEGQMDWCRENNCGIVCYSPMESGLLTGKVTREWIDSLPENDWRRHKQEDHPVASLLRPPKLEPFLQLVDQLRAIAEPSGHTVSQLAVAWTLRRPEVTSAIVGARRRGQIAETVRAAEWPLGQAELDAIEAAIGIFHQVID
;
A
#
# COMPACT_ATOMS: atom_id res chain seq x y z
N MET A 1 12.00 16.27 21.22
CA MET A 1 10.94 15.23 21.28
C MET A 1 11.61 13.87 21.33
N ILE A 2 11.25 13.01 22.28
CA ILE A 2 11.72 11.61 22.34
C ILE A 2 11.00 10.91 21.18
N ARG A 3 11.75 10.46 20.17
CA ARG A 3 11.19 9.66 19.08
C ARG A 3 10.72 8.31 19.64
N VAL A 4 9.48 7.96 19.41
CA VAL A 4 9.01 6.58 19.56
C VAL A 4 9.75 5.77 18.49
N ARG A 5 10.64 4.89 18.90
CA ARG A 5 11.36 3.99 17.98
C ARG A 5 10.52 2.72 17.83
N MET A 6 9.83 2.58 16.69
CA MET A 6 9.21 1.31 16.34
C MET A 6 10.29 0.24 16.09
N GLU A 7 10.02 -1.00 16.51
CA GLU A 7 10.83 -2.13 16.09
C GLU A 7 10.78 -2.27 14.57
N THR A 8 11.87 -2.70 13.96
CA THR A 8 11.95 -2.89 12.52
C THR A 8 11.99 -4.36 12.16
N ARG A 9 11.53 -4.69 10.95
CA ARG A 9 11.57 -6.03 10.37
C ARG A 9 12.40 -5.99 9.08
N ARG A 10 13.27 -6.97 8.89
CA ARG A 10 14.06 -7.09 7.66
C ARG A 10 13.15 -7.41 6.48
N LEU A 11 13.28 -6.66 5.38
CA LEU A 11 12.57 -6.93 4.14
C LEU A 11 13.25 -8.07 3.37
N GLY A 12 12.77 -9.29 3.51
CA GLY A 12 13.25 -10.46 2.79
C GLY A 12 14.78 -10.58 2.75
N ASN A 13 15.33 -10.81 1.57
CA ASN A 13 16.76 -10.95 1.32
C ASN A 13 17.54 -9.63 1.23
N THR A 14 16.92 -8.49 1.58
CA THR A 14 17.55 -7.16 1.50
C THR A 14 18.29 -6.78 2.79
N ASN A 15 18.94 -5.61 2.79
CA ASN A 15 19.44 -4.94 4.00
C ASN A 15 18.53 -3.78 4.45
N LEU A 16 17.27 -3.76 4.00
CA LEU A 16 16.30 -2.76 4.41
C LEU A 16 15.56 -3.25 5.66
N ASP A 17 15.71 -2.51 6.76
CA ASP A 17 14.99 -2.74 8.01
C ASP A 17 13.81 -1.75 8.07
N LEU A 18 12.59 -2.24 7.79
CA LEU A 18 11.38 -1.42 7.69
C LEU A 18 10.59 -1.44 9.00
N THR A 19 10.01 -0.30 9.38
CA THR A 19 8.97 -0.28 10.42
C THR A 19 7.76 -1.10 9.95
N PRO A 20 7.00 -1.76 10.87
CA PRO A 20 5.83 -2.57 10.53
C PRO A 20 4.74 -1.79 9.80
N ILE A 21 4.77 -0.45 9.89
CA ILE A 21 3.91 0.45 9.14
C ILE A 21 4.77 1.36 8.28
N GLY A 22 4.43 1.44 6.98
CA GLY A 22 5.00 2.38 6.03
C GLY A 22 4.00 3.46 5.64
N PHE A 23 4.50 4.64 5.26
CA PHE A 23 3.65 5.73 4.81
C PHE A 23 3.32 5.59 3.33
N GLY A 24 2.04 5.36 3.00
CA GLY A 24 1.55 5.25 1.62
C GLY A 24 1.05 6.58 1.07
N THR A 25 1.43 6.91 -0.15
CA THR A 25 1.17 8.22 -0.76
C THR A 25 0.14 8.22 -1.89
N TRP A 26 -0.56 7.10 -2.13
CA TRP A 26 -1.58 7.05 -3.19
C TRP A 26 -2.66 8.13 -2.99
N ALA A 27 -3.15 8.30 -1.76
CA ALA A 27 -4.23 9.23 -1.44
C ALA A 27 -3.86 10.72 -1.57
N ILE A 28 -2.56 11.06 -1.68
CA ILE A 28 -2.08 12.43 -1.87
C ILE A 28 -1.71 12.75 -3.32
N GLY A 29 -1.94 11.82 -4.27
CA GLY A 29 -1.75 12.04 -5.71
C GLY A 29 -2.79 12.98 -6.34
N GLY A 30 -3.65 13.62 -5.55
CA GLY A 30 -4.66 14.57 -6.01
C GLY A 30 -5.88 13.95 -6.69
N GLY A 31 -6.79 14.77 -7.20
CA GLY A 31 -8.06 14.38 -7.82
C GLY A 31 -8.09 14.46 -9.35
N GLY A 32 -6.97 14.80 -9.98
CA GLY A 32 -6.93 15.09 -11.43
C GLY A 32 -6.73 13.86 -12.33
N TRP A 33 -6.97 12.64 -11.86
CA TRP A 33 -6.75 11.39 -12.59
C TRP A 33 -7.74 10.31 -12.18
N GLY A 34 -7.85 9.23 -12.98
CA GLY A 34 -8.92 8.23 -12.88
C GLY A 34 -8.99 7.41 -11.59
N MET A 35 -7.97 7.48 -10.71
CA MET A 35 -7.91 6.82 -9.40
C MET A 35 -7.62 7.83 -8.28
N GLY A 36 -7.97 9.10 -8.50
CA GLY A 36 -7.76 10.18 -7.54
C GLY A 36 -8.75 10.15 -6.38
N TRP A 37 -8.33 10.72 -5.23
CA TRP A 37 -9.08 10.76 -3.99
C TRP A 37 -9.76 12.13 -3.75
N GLY A 38 -9.97 12.90 -4.82
CA GLY A 38 -10.44 14.27 -4.73
C GLY A 38 -9.31 15.30 -4.53
N PRO A 39 -9.67 16.60 -4.36
CA PRO A 39 -8.71 17.68 -4.19
C PRO A 39 -7.75 17.43 -3.03
N GLN A 40 -6.48 17.81 -3.20
CA GLN A 40 -5.43 17.63 -2.21
C GLN A 40 -4.51 18.87 -2.21
N GLU A 41 -4.36 19.47 -1.05
CA GLU A 41 -3.46 20.61 -0.86
C GLU A 41 -2.02 20.11 -0.62
N GLU A 42 -1.04 20.81 -1.22
CA GLU A 42 0.38 20.48 -1.07
C GLU A 42 0.82 20.50 0.40
N LYS A 43 0.40 21.52 1.16
CA LYS A 43 0.72 21.64 2.58
C LYS A 43 0.21 20.46 3.41
N ASP A 44 -0.99 19.96 3.11
CA ASP A 44 -1.56 18.82 3.81
C ASP A 44 -0.83 17.52 3.45
N SER A 45 -0.44 17.38 2.19
CA SER A 45 0.35 16.25 1.70
C SER A 45 1.70 16.16 2.42
N ILE A 46 2.49 17.24 2.38
CA ILE A 46 3.79 17.33 3.04
C ILE A 46 3.61 17.14 4.56
N GLY A 47 2.65 17.84 5.16
CA GLY A 47 2.37 17.75 6.59
C GLY A 47 2.02 16.34 7.06
N SER A 48 1.29 15.56 6.26
CA SER A 48 0.94 14.16 6.60
C SER A 48 2.15 13.23 6.51
N ILE A 49 3.04 13.42 5.53
CA ILE A 49 4.29 12.65 5.41
C ILE A 49 5.18 12.93 6.62
N LEU A 50 5.38 14.22 6.95
CA LEU A 50 6.21 14.62 8.10
C LEU A 50 5.66 14.05 9.41
N GLU A 51 4.33 14.06 9.63
CA GLU A 51 3.72 13.44 10.81
C GLU A 51 4.00 11.93 10.88
N GLY A 52 3.96 11.22 9.74
CA GLY A 52 4.34 9.82 9.68
C GLY A 52 5.77 9.57 10.15
N LEU A 53 6.71 10.38 9.66
CA LEU A 53 8.13 10.32 10.05
C LEU A 53 8.34 10.73 11.53
N GLU A 54 7.63 11.75 12.00
CA GLU A 54 7.60 12.17 13.41
C GLU A 54 7.08 11.05 14.34
N SER A 55 6.12 10.24 13.84
CA SER A 55 5.54 9.08 14.54
C SER A 55 6.44 7.84 14.53
N GLY A 56 7.63 7.91 13.94
CA GLY A 56 8.63 6.85 13.94
C GLY A 56 8.62 5.94 12.70
N ILE A 57 7.76 6.18 11.72
CA ILE A 57 7.82 5.49 10.42
C ILE A 57 9.17 5.83 9.77
N ASN A 58 9.86 4.83 9.20
CA ASN A 58 11.18 5.01 8.59
C ASN A 58 11.19 4.82 7.07
N TRP A 59 10.03 4.56 6.45
CA TRP A 59 9.95 4.35 5.02
C TRP A 59 8.64 4.88 4.40
N ILE A 60 8.72 5.25 3.13
CA ILE A 60 7.62 5.82 2.34
C ILE A 60 7.42 4.99 1.09
N ASP A 61 6.17 4.65 0.77
CA ASP A 61 5.75 4.04 -0.50
C ASP A 61 5.03 5.07 -1.38
N THR A 62 5.54 5.25 -2.58
CA THR A 62 4.96 6.11 -3.61
C THR A 62 4.92 5.39 -4.97
N ALA A 63 4.52 6.07 -6.03
CA ALA A 63 4.61 5.61 -7.42
C ALA A 63 4.52 6.79 -8.39
N HIS A 64 5.18 6.66 -9.55
CA HIS A 64 4.96 7.57 -10.67
C HIS A 64 3.48 7.70 -11.06
N ALA A 65 2.74 6.60 -11.04
CA ALA A 65 1.31 6.56 -11.37
C ALA A 65 0.44 7.45 -10.47
N TYR A 66 0.86 7.77 -9.25
CA TYR A 66 0.04 8.53 -8.29
C TYR A 66 0.02 10.02 -8.64
N GLY A 67 -1.03 10.42 -9.37
CA GLY A 67 -1.15 11.76 -9.93
C GLY A 67 -0.09 12.05 -11.01
N PHE A 68 0.44 10.99 -11.65
CA PHE A 68 1.45 11.05 -12.71
C PHE A 68 2.67 11.88 -12.35
N GLY A 69 3.25 11.55 -11.18
CA GLY A 69 4.45 12.15 -10.64
C GLY A 69 4.21 13.12 -9.47
N LEU A 70 2.99 13.65 -9.31
CA LEU A 70 2.69 14.61 -8.23
C LEU A 70 3.02 14.05 -6.84
N SER A 71 2.69 12.79 -6.58
CA SER A 71 2.98 12.15 -5.29
C SER A 71 4.49 12.06 -5.02
N GLU A 72 5.31 11.71 -6.01
CA GLU A 72 6.77 11.68 -5.87
C GLU A 72 7.36 13.07 -5.64
N GLU A 73 6.81 14.13 -6.26
CA GLU A 73 7.21 15.52 -6.00
C GLU A 73 6.91 15.93 -4.55
N MET A 74 5.75 15.54 -4.00
CA MET A 74 5.41 15.80 -2.60
C MET A 74 6.36 15.06 -1.65
N VAL A 75 6.69 13.80 -1.97
CA VAL A 75 7.68 13.04 -1.21
C VAL A 75 9.05 13.73 -1.25
N GLY A 76 9.54 14.12 -2.43
CA GLY A 76 10.82 14.82 -2.57
C GLY A 76 10.89 16.12 -1.75
N LYS A 77 9.80 16.91 -1.72
CA LYS A 77 9.70 18.12 -0.87
C LYS A 77 9.73 17.76 0.62
N ALA A 78 8.97 16.74 1.04
CA ALA A 78 8.92 16.30 2.43
C ALA A 78 10.29 15.77 2.91
N LEU A 79 11.00 15.00 2.08
CA LEU A 79 12.34 14.47 2.40
C LEU A 79 13.36 15.61 2.62
N ARG A 80 13.31 16.68 1.80
CA ARG A 80 14.17 17.85 1.99
C ARG A 80 13.87 18.59 3.29
N GLU A 81 12.58 18.76 3.62
CA GLU A 81 12.17 19.40 4.87
C GLU A 81 12.56 18.56 6.08
N TRP A 82 12.42 17.24 5.97
CA TRP A 82 12.78 16.30 7.02
C TRP A 82 14.29 16.26 7.30
N GLY A 83 15.12 16.30 6.28
CA GLY A 83 16.57 16.40 6.36
C GLY A 83 17.30 15.21 6.99
N GLN A 84 16.65 14.06 7.13
CA GLN A 84 17.25 12.83 7.66
C GLN A 84 16.97 11.63 6.74
N PRO A 85 17.76 10.54 6.83
CA PRO A 85 17.56 9.37 5.99
C PRO A 85 16.15 8.76 6.18
N VAL A 86 15.50 8.44 5.06
CA VAL A 86 14.21 7.76 4.96
C VAL A 86 14.34 6.74 3.83
N ILE A 87 13.87 5.52 4.02
CA ILE A 87 13.81 4.52 2.96
C ILE A 87 12.66 4.88 2.01
N VAL A 88 12.96 4.95 0.71
CA VAL A 88 11.96 5.33 -0.31
C VAL A 88 11.72 4.17 -1.25
N ALA A 89 10.45 3.75 -1.31
CA ALA A 89 9.95 2.81 -2.31
C ALA A 89 9.11 3.56 -3.35
N THR A 90 9.37 3.29 -4.67
CA THR A 90 8.50 3.76 -5.75
C THR A 90 8.32 2.69 -6.82
N LYS A 91 7.53 2.97 -7.87
CA LYS A 91 7.10 1.95 -8.82
C LYS A 91 7.09 2.47 -10.25
N CYS A 92 7.25 1.53 -11.21
CA CYS A 92 7.18 1.76 -12.65
C CYS A 92 6.18 0.83 -13.35
N GLY A 93 5.97 1.05 -14.65
CA GLY A 93 5.12 0.22 -15.50
C GLY A 93 3.66 0.63 -15.52
N VAL A 94 3.35 1.91 -15.19
CA VAL A 94 1.99 2.46 -15.34
C VAL A 94 2.06 3.84 -15.97
N LEU A 95 1.55 3.93 -17.19
CA LEU A 95 1.48 5.14 -18.01
C LEU A 95 0.18 5.91 -17.79
N SER A 96 0.18 7.17 -18.21
CA SER A 96 -1.02 7.99 -18.37
C SER A 96 -1.56 7.89 -19.78
N ASN A 97 -2.83 7.56 -19.96
CA ASN A 97 -3.55 7.80 -21.20
C ASN A 97 -3.84 9.31 -21.36
N ALA A 98 -4.30 9.71 -22.57
CA ALA A 98 -4.66 11.10 -22.87
C ALA A 98 -5.78 11.64 -21.97
N ASP A 99 -6.69 10.78 -21.53
CA ASP A 99 -7.79 11.08 -20.59
C ASP A 99 -7.39 10.99 -19.13
N LYS A 100 -6.09 10.86 -18.84
CA LYS A 100 -5.53 10.68 -17.49
C LYS A 100 -6.00 9.42 -16.75
N THR A 101 -6.41 8.40 -17.48
CA THR A 101 -6.60 7.06 -16.92
C THR A 101 -5.27 6.29 -16.91
N PRO A 102 -5.01 5.44 -15.89
CA PRO A 102 -3.80 4.63 -15.85
C PRO A 102 -3.85 3.50 -16.88
N ARG A 103 -2.76 3.27 -17.59
CA ARG A 103 -2.54 2.12 -18.49
C ARG A 103 -1.32 1.35 -18.01
N ARG A 104 -1.49 0.09 -17.74
CA ARG A 104 -0.42 -0.80 -17.29
C ARG A 104 0.39 -1.25 -18.50
N PHE A 105 1.69 -1.03 -18.47
CA PHE A 105 2.60 -1.44 -19.50
C PHE A 105 4.05 -1.35 -19.03
N ALA A 106 4.73 -2.50 -18.90
CA ALA A 106 6.11 -2.57 -18.46
C ALA A 106 6.98 -3.08 -19.63
N SER A 107 7.69 -2.18 -20.29
CA SER A 107 8.77 -2.50 -21.24
C SER A 107 10.09 -1.95 -20.71
N ARG A 108 11.21 -2.51 -21.20
CA ARG A 108 12.55 -2.03 -20.87
C ARG A 108 12.71 -0.53 -21.08
N GLU A 109 12.32 -0.04 -22.26
CA GLU A 109 12.46 1.36 -22.64
C GLU A 109 11.72 2.28 -21.66
N LEU A 110 10.47 1.95 -21.36
CA LEU A 110 9.64 2.73 -20.43
C LEU A 110 10.22 2.73 -19.01
N ILE A 111 10.64 1.57 -18.50
CA ILE A 111 11.21 1.46 -17.15
C ILE A 111 12.45 2.33 -17.02
N LEU A 112 13.31 2.38 -18.06
CA LEU A 112 14.51 3.23 -18.08
C LEU A 112 14.17 4.72 -18.09
N GLU A 113 13.10 5.13 -18.76
CA GLU A 113 12.61 6.52 -18.73
C GLU A 113 11.98 6.88 -17.38
N GLU A 114 11.13 5.99 -16.84
CA GLU A 114 10.42 6.21 -15.58
C GLU A 114 11.37 6.32 -14.39
N VAL A 115 12.43 5.51 -14.31
CA VAL A 115 13.40 5.58 -13.21
C VAL A 115 14.12 6.93 -13.15
N GLU A 116 14.51 7.48 -14.31
CA GLU A 116 15.12 8.81 -14.37
C GLU A 116 14.15 9.90 -13.92
N GLY A 117 12.88 9.76 -14.31
CA GLY A 117 11.81 10.64 -13.86
C GLY A 117 11.61 10.59 -12.35
N SER A 118 11.57 9.39 -11.78
CA SER A 118 11.40 9.15 -10.34
C SER A 118 12.56 9.71 -9.53
N LEU A 119 13.81 9.46 -9.93
CA LEU A 119 15.01 10.02 -9.30
C LEU A 119 14.95 11.56 -9.24
N ARG A 120 14.56 12.21 -10.35
CA ARG A 120 14.43 13.69 -10.41
C ARG A 120 13.33 14.21 -9.51
N ARG A 121 12.12 13.60 -9.50
CA ARG A 121 10.99 14.07 -8.69
C ARG A 121 11.21 13.86 -7.20
N LEU A 122 11.74 12.69 -6.83
CA LEU A 122 12.10 12.34 -5.45
C LEU A 122 13.33 13.11 -4.96
N GLN A 123 14.18 13.62 -5.87
CA GLN A 123 15.42 14.34 -5.59
C GLN A 123 16.42 13.47 -4.81
N VAL A 124 16.55 12.20 -5.21
CA VAL A 124 17.50 11.22 -4.69
C VAL A 124 18.39 10.72 -5.81
N GLU A 125 19.61 10.29 -5.45
CA GLU A 125 20.56 9.71 -6.40
C GLU A 125 20.29 8.22 -6.65
N THR A 126 19.70 7.53 -5.67
CA THR A 126 19.40 6.10 -5.72
C THR A 126 18.06 5.85 -5.02
N ILE A 127 17.20 5.02 -5.62
CA ILE A 127 15.93 4.57 -5.02
C ILE A 127 16.20 3.32 -4.19
N ASP A 128 15.71 3.28 -2.95
CA ASP A 128 15.95 2.14 -2.05
C ASP A 128 15.23 0.86 -2.49
N LEU A 129 13.95 0.97 -2.88
CA LEU A 129 13.14 -0.13 -3.40
C LEU A 129 12.37 0.33 -4.65
N TYR A 130 12.68 -0.27 -5.81
CA TYR A 130 12.01 0.04 -7.07
C TYR A 130 11.21 -1.16 -7.54
N GLN A 131 9.92 -0.98 -7.81
CA GLN A 131 9.00 -2.09 -8.00
C GLN A 131 8.29 -2.03 -9.36
N LEU A 132 8.14 -3.17 -10.02
CA LEU A 132 7.17 -3.33 -11.10
C LEU A 132 5.76 -3.27 -10.52
N HIS A 133 4.98 -2.26 -10.91
CA HIS A 133 3.68 -1.97 -10.29
C HIS A 133 2.62 -3.04 -10.61
N TRP A 134 2.67 -3.57 -11.85
CA TRP A 134 1.81 -4.65 -12.33
C TRP A 134 2.56 -5.55 -13.30
N PRO A 135 2.23 -6.85 -13.36
CA PRO A 135 2.85 -7.80 -14.29
C PRO A 135 2.21 -7.74 -15.70
N GLU A 136 2.04 -6.55 -16.25
CA GLU A 136 1.33 -6.34 -17.52
C GLU A 136 2.18 -5.58 -18.53
N PRO A 137 2.23 -6.03 -19.80
CA PRO A 137 1.66 -7.30 -20.27
C PRO A 137 2.48 -8.51 -19.76
N ASP A 138 1.84 -9.69 -19.61
CA ASP A 138 2.46 -10.88 -19.02
C ASP A 138 3.69 -11.37 -19.81
N GLU A 139 3.70 -11.19 -21.12
CA GLU A 139 4.85 -11.51 -21.97
C GLU A 139 6.11 -10.68 -21.68
N ASN A 140 5.98 -9.54 -20.99
CA ASN A 140 7.11 -8.67 -20.64
C ASN A 140 7.67 -8.94 -19.23
N VAL A 141 7.14 -9.88 -18.47
CA VAL A 141 7.52 -10.11 -17.07
C VAL A 141 9.03 -10.32 -16.92
N GLU A 142 9.65 -11.16 -17.75
CA GLU A 142 11.07 -11.46 -17.70
C GLU A 142 11.92 -10.26 -18.15
N GLU A 143 11.54 -9.56 -19.24
CA GLU A 143 12.27 -8.38 -19.72
C GLU A 143 12.22 -7.25 -18.68
N ALA A 144 11.04 -7.01 -18.12
CA ALA A 144 10.86 -5.98 -17.10
C ALA A 144 11.67 -6.29 -15.83
N TRP A 145 11.64 -7.56 -15.39
CA TRP A 145 12.45 -7.98 -14.24
C TRP A 145 13.95 -7.85 -14.50
N GLN A 146 14.44 -8.34 -15.64
CA GLN A 146 15.85 -8.19 -16.03
C GLN A 146 16.27 -6.71 -16.06
N THR A 147 15.36 -5.82 -16.49
CA THR A 147 15.62 -4.38 -16.50
C THR A 147 15.85 -3.82 -15.09
N LEU A 148 15.09 -4.27 -14.08
CA LEU A 148 15.32 -3.87 -12.70
C LEU A 148 16.67 -4.39 -12.16
N LEU A 149 17.06 -5.61 -12.51
CA LEU A 149 18.37 -6.17 -12.14
C LEU A 149 19.52 -5.36 -12.77
N ASP A 150 19.36 -4.92 -14.02
CA ASP A 150 20.33 -4.06 -14.69
C ASP A 150 20.43 -2.69 -13.99
N LEU A 151 19.30 -2.09 -13.58
CA LEU A 151 19.26 -0.84 -12.83
C LEU A 151 19.90 -0.96 -11.45
N GLN A 152 19.75 -2.10 -10.79
CA GLN A 152 20.45 -2.40 -9.54
C GLN A 152 21.97 -2.44 -9.77
N THR A 153 22.43 -3.12 -10.81
CA THR A 153 23.85 -3.20 -11.19
C THR A 153 24.43 -1.82 -11.50
N GLN A 154 23.62 -0.92 -12.10
CA GLN A 154 24.01 0.47 -12.39
C GLN A 154 23.99 1.37 -11.14
N GLY A 155 23.50 0.89 -9.98
CA GLY A 155 23.39 1.67 -8.75
C GLY A 155 22.25 2.70 -8.72
N LYS A 156 21.34 2.69 -9.70
CA LYS A 156 20.17 3.57 -9.73
C LYS A 156 19.10 3.17 -8.74
N ILE A 157 19.04 1.88 -8.44
CA ILE A 157 18.17 1.31 -7.40
C ILE A 157 19.00 0.42 -6.49
N ARG A 158 18.62 0.31 -5.21
CA ARG A 158 19.28 -0.59 -4.27
C ARG A 158 18.68 -1.99 -4.34
N TRP A 159 17.36 -2.09 -4.34
CA TRP A 159 16.64 -3.36 -4.36
C TRP A 159 15.48 -3.35 -5.35
N PRO A 160 15.40 -4.37 -6.23
CA PRO A 160 14.26 -4.56 -7.09
C PRO A 160 13.13 -5.28 -6.36
N GLY A 161 11.88 -4.98 -6.71
CA GLY A 161 10.70 -5.65 -6.19
C GLY A 161 9.56 -5.72 -7.22
N VAL A 162 8.49 -6.38 -6.84
CA VAL A 162 7.30 -6.51 -7.69
C VAL A 162 6.02 -6.24 -6.89
N SER A 163 4.96 -5.86 -7.59
CA SER A 163 3.63 -5.68 -7.01
C SER A 163 2.58 -6.44 -7.86
N ASN A 164 1.62 -7.07 -7.18
CA ASN A 164 0.51 -7.80 -7.81
C ASN A 164 0.90 -9.00 -8.69
N TYR A 165 2.06 -9.59 -8.46
CA TYR A 165 2.52 -10.80 -9.15
C TYR A 165 1.87 -12.05 -8.56
N SER A 166 1.48 -13.00 -9.41
CA SER A 166 1.09 -14.35 -9.01
C SER A 166 2.33 -15.18 -8.61
N ALA A 167 2.12 -16.30 -7.91
CA ALA A 167 3.20 -17.23 -7.57
C ALA A 167 3.97 -17.72 -8.81
N SER A 168 3.28 -17.95 -9.93
CA SER A 168 3.91 -18.33 -11.21
C SER A 168 4.80 -17.22 -11.77
N GLN A 169 4.34 -15.98 -11.77
CA GLN A 169 5.12 -14.83 -12.24
C GLN A 169 6.33 -14.53 -11.35
N LEU A 170 6.18 -14.73 -10.02
CA LEU A 170 7.29 -14.68 -9.08
C LEU A 170 8.36 -15.72 -9.41
N GLY A 171 7.95 -16.96 -9.72
CA GLY A 171 8.87 -18.03 -10.15
C GLY A 171 9.60 -17.69 -11.44
N ARG A 172 8.92 -17.12 -12.43
CA ARG A 172 9.52 -16.65 -13.70
C ARG A 172 10.57 -15.56 -13.47
N ALA A 173 10.24 -14.55 -12.69
CA ALA A 173 11.17 -13.48 -12.33
C ALA A 173 12.38 -14.03 -11.55
N ALA A 174 12.16 -14.90 -10.57
CA ALA A 174 13.21 -15.50 -9.75
C ALA A 174 14.19 -16.40 -10.52
N ALA A 175 13.80 -16.93 -11.66
CA ALA A 175 14.69 -17.67 -12.55
C ALA A 175 15.82 -16.80 -13.14
N LEU A 176 15.65 -15.47 -13.17
CA LEU A 176 16.65 -14.50 -13.65
C LEU A 176 17.46 -13.89 -12.50
N GLY A 177 16.90 -13.81 -11.31
CA GLY A 177 17.55 -13.26 -10.12
C GLY A 177 16.59 -13.11 -8.95
N PRO A 178 17.09 -13.00 -7.71
CA PRO A 178 16.25 -13.05 -6.51
C PRO A 178 15.26 -11.88 -6.47
N VAL A 179 13.99 -12.20 -6.19
CA VAL A 179 12.94 -11.20 -5.95
C VAL A 179 13.03 -10.73 -4.50
N SER A 180 13.24 -9.44 -4.28
CA SER A 180 13.47 -8.90 -2.94
C SER A 180 12.19 -8.65 -2.17
N SER A 181 11.13 -8.22 -2.86
CA SER A 181 9.83 -7.95 -2.24
C SER A 181 8.66 -8.20 -3.16
N LEU A 182 7.54 -8.62 -2.57
CA LEU A 182 6.21 -8.60 -3.17
C LEU A 182 5.36 -7.55 -2.47
N GLN A 183 4.69 -6.68 -3.25
CA GLN A 183 3.70 -5.74 -2.75
C GLN A 183 2.30 -6.17 -3.21
N PRO A 184 1.55 -6.97 -2.44
CA PRO A 184 0.21 -7.40 -2.78
C PRO A 184 -0.84 -6.55 -2.07
N ARG A 185 -2.10 -6.58 -2.56
CA ARG A 185 -3.25 -6.19 -1.76
C ARG A 185 -3.51 -7.23 -0.68
N TYR A 186 -3.63 -6.79 0.57
CA TYR A 186 -3.92 -7.69 1.67
C TYR A 186 -4.64 -6.98 2.81
N SER A 187 -5.77 -7.53 3.21
CA SER A 187 -6.65 -6.99 4.26
C SER A 187 -7.59 -8.06 4.79
N LEU A 188 -8.40 -7.70 5.78
CA LEU A 188 -9.50 -8.54 6.28
C LEU A 188 -10.46 -9.03 5.17
N LEU A 189 -10.66 -8.21 4.12
CA LEU A 189 -11.60 -8.49 3.03
C LEU A 189 -10.95 -8.96 1.74
N ASN A 190 -9.62 -8.96 1.67
CA ASN A 190 -8.87 -9.49 0.54
C ASN A 190 -7.72 -10.34 1.06
N ARG A 191 -7.88 -11.66 0.95
CA ARG A 191 -6.96 -12.68 1.49
C ARG A 191 -6.33 -13.57 0.43
N GLN A 192 -6.53 -13.27 -0.85
CA GLN A 192 -6.12 -14.12 -1.98
C GLN A 192 -4.68 -14.61 -1.89
N ILE A 193 -3.76 -13.77 -1.39
CA ILE A 193 -2.35 -14.15 -1.23
C ILE A 193 -2.10 -15.31 -0.24
N GLU A 194 -3.04 -15.58 0.67
CA GLU A 194 -2.95 -16.72 1.60
C GLU A 194 -3.26 -18.03 0.87
N ASP A 195 -4.19 -18.00 -0.10
CA ASP A 195 -4.75 -19.20 -0.77
C ASP A 195 -4.11 -19.46 -2.14
N GLU A 196 -3.62 -18.44 -2.84
CA GLU A 196 -3.08 -18.55 -4.21
C GLU A 196 -1.58 -18.83 -4.27
N GLY A 197 -0.95 -19.11 -3.12
CA GLY A 197 0.44 -19.55 -3.02
C GLY A 197 1.50 -18.45 -3.01
N GLN A 198 1.14 -17.17 -3.11
CA GLN A 198 2.12 -16.07 -3.09
C GLN A 198 2.83 -15.98 -1.74
N MET A 199 2.08 -16.12 -0.63
CA MET A 199 2.65 -16.03 0.72
C MET A 199 3.61 -17.16 1.00
N ASP A 200 3.27 -18.40 0.61
CA ASP A 200 4.13 -19.56 0.73
C ASP A 200 5.39 -19.40 -0.11
N TRP A 201 5.23 -18.97 -1.37
CA TRP A 201 6.38 -18.69 -2.24
C TRP A 201 7.33 -17.65 -1.64
N CYS A 202 6.81 -16.56 -1.10
CA CYS A 202 7.62 -15.52 -0.46
C CYS A 202 8.40 -16.06 0.74
N ARG A 203 7.76 -16.88 1.59
CA ARG A 203 8.41 -17.52 2.73
C ARG A 203 9.56 -18.45 2.28
N GLU A 204 9.33 -19.28 1.28
CA GLU A 204 10.31 -20.26 0.78
C GLU A 204 11.50 -19.60 0.08
N ASN A 205 11.31 -18.42 -0.53
CA ASN A 205 12.33 -17.71 -1.29
C ASN A 205 12.93 -16.50 -0.55
N ASN A 206 12.62 -16.32 0.75
CA ASN A 206 13.06 -15.17 1.54
C ASN A 206 12.75 -13.82 0.83
N CYS A 207 11.55 -13.72 0.26
CA CYS A 207 11.00 -12.51 -0.35
C CYS A 207 10.12 -11.78 0.67
N GLY A 208 10.39 -10.52 0.96
CA GLY A 208 9.63 -9.75 1.94
C GLY A 208 8.27 -9.32 1.38
N ILE A 209 7.23 -9.30 2.23
CA ILE A 209 5.91 -8.80 1.84
C ILE A 209 5.68 -7.42 2.45
N VAL A 210 5.34 -6.43 1.61
CA VAL A 210 4.86 -5.10 2.03
C VAL A 210 3.45 -4.93 1.48
N CYS A 211 2.41 -5.12 2.29
CA CYS A 211 1.04 -5.15 1.80
C CYS A 211 0.42 -3.76 1.69
N TYR A 212 -0.37 -3.54 0.62
CA TYR A 212 -1.13 -2.30 0.46
C TYR A 212 -2.63 -2.49 0.77
N SER A 213 -3.31 -1.38 1.04
CA SER A 213 -4.74 -1.30 1.39
C SER A 213 -5.16 -2.14 2.59
N PRO A 214 -4.42 -2.17 3.72
CA PRO A 214 -4.82 -2.95 4.90
C PRO A 214 -6.16 -2.49 5.48
N MET A 215 -6.56 -1.23 5.23
CA MET A 215 -7.85 -0.66 5.63
C MET A 215 -8.86 -0.55 4.48
N GLU A 216 -8.69 -1.31 3.39
CA GLU A 216 -9.59 -1.31 2.23
C GLU A 216 -9.94 0.11 1.75
N SER A 217 -8.89 0.87 1.42
CA SER A 217 -9.05 2.26 0.92
C SER A 217 -9.91 3.13 1.84
N GLY A 218 -9.79 2.97 3.15
CA GLY A 218 -10.48 3.74 4.17
C GLY A 218 -11.83 3.16 4.61
N LEU A 219 -12.29 2.06 4.04
CA LEU A 219 -13.56 1.42 4.42
C LEU A 219 -13.48 0.80 5.84
N LEU A 220 -12.34 0.21 6.20
CA LEU A 220 -12.11 -0.38 7.53
C LEU A 220 -11.53 0.62 8.54
N THR A 221 -11.91 1.89 8.44
CA THR A 221 -11.53 2.92 9.42
C THR A 221 -12.52 3.05 10.58
N GLY A 222 -13.67 2.40 10.49
CA GLY A 222 -14.77 2.59 11.44
C GLY A 222 -15.52 3.92 11.28
N LYS A 223 -15.22 4.71 10.26
CA LYS A 223 -15.79 6.05 10.00
C LYS A 223 -16.82 6.05 8.85
N VAL A 224 -17.05 4.91 8.21
CA VAL A 224 -18.00 4.79 7.10
C VAL A 224 -19.41 4.83 7.66
N THR A 225 -20.19 5.81 7.20
CA THR A 225 -21.63 5.97 7.43
C THR A 225 -22.29 6.38 6.12
N ARG A 226 -23.63 6.42 6.07
CA ARG A 226 -24.35 6.92 4.88
C ARG A 226 -23.98 8.38 4.59
N GLU A 227 -23.95 9.22 5.62
CA GLU A 227 -23.58 10.64 5.51
C GLU A 227 -22.13 10.80 5.02
N TRP A 228 -21.23 9.94 5.46
CA TRP A 228 -19.85 9.95 4.97
C TRP A 228 -19.80 9.60 3.47
N ILE A 229 -20.54 8.59 3.02
CA ILE A 229 -20.62 8.19 1.60
C ILE A 229 -21.14 9.36 0.76
N ASP A 230 -22.19 10.02 1.20
CA ASP A 230 -22.78 11.17 0.50
C ASP A 230 -21.84 12.39 0.46
N SER A 231 -20.94 12.51 1.44
CA SER A 231 -19.93 13.57 1.53
C SER A 231 -18.70 13.35 0.66
N LEU A 232 -18.53 12.17 0.02
CA LEU A 232 -17.39 11.93 -0.85
C LEU A 232 -17.38 12.91 -2.03
N PRO A 233 -16.21 13.52 -2.35
CA PRO A 233 -16.08 14.40 -3.51
C PRO A 233 -16.53 13.72 -4.81
N GLU A 234 -17.06 14.49 -5.75
CA GLU A 234 -17.52 13.97 -7.05
C GLU A 234 -16.39 13.30 -7.85
N ASN A 235 -15.15 13.74 -7.67
CA ASN A 235 -13.97 13.16 -8.30
C ASN A 235 -13.22 12.14 -7.42
N ASP A 236 -13.84 11.64 -6.35
CA ASP A 236 -13.33 10.51 -5.59
C ASP A 236 -13.65 9.20 -6.33
N TRP A 237 -12.62 8.39 -6.59
CA TRP A 237 -12.77 7.15 -7.35
C TRP A 237 -13.75 6.16 -6.71
N ARG A 238 -13.89 6.14 -5.39
CA ARG A 238 -14.83 5.28 -4.65
C ARG A 238 -16.29 5.59 -4.98
N ARG A 239 -16.57 6.84 -5.40
CA ARG A 239 -17.90 7.26 -5.83
C ARG A 239 -18.24 6.81 -7.25
N HIS A 240 -17.26 6.77 -8.16
CA HIS A 240 -17.49 6.52 -9.59
C HIS A 240 -17.37 5.06 -10.02
N LYS A 241 -16.49 4.27 -9.38
CA LYS A 241 -16.21 2.86 -9.75
C LYS A 241 -16.98 1.84 -8.93
N GLN A 242 -18.18 2.17 -8.50
CA GLN A 242 -18.91 1.39 -7.50
C GLN A 242 -19.42 0.04 -8.00
N GLU A 243 -19.76 -0.10 -9.29
CA GLU A 243 -20.33 -1.33 -9.83
C GLU A 243 -19.26 -2.38 -10.16
N ASP A 244 -18.12 -1.93 -10.67
CA ASP A 244 -17.07 -2.81 -11.17
C ASP A 244 -15.90 -3.03 -10.19
N HIS A 245 -15.82 -2.22 -9.11
CA HIS A 245 -14.69 -2.27 -8.20
C HIS A 245 -15.09 -2.95 -6.87
N PRO A 246 -14.41 -4.05 -6.45
CA PRO A 246 -14.77 -4.83 -5.27
C PRO A 246 -14.95 -4.00 -4.00
N VAL A 247 -14.08 -2.99 -3.78
CA VAL A 247 -14.15 -2.08 -2.61
C VAL A 247 -15.32 -1.11 -2.74
N ALA A 248 -15.47 -0.45 -3.89
CA ALA A 248 -16.48 0.58 -4.06
C ALA A 248 -17.90 0.01 -4.08
N SER A 249 -18.08 -1.24 -4.52
CA SER A 249 -19.37 -1.95 -4.48
C SER A 249 -19.93 -2.12 -3.06
N LEU A 250 -19.05 -2.15 -2.03
CA LEU A 250 -19.45 -2.23 -0.62
C LEU A 250 -20.17 -0.97 -0.12
N LEU A 251 -20.04 0.14 -0.84
CA LEU A 251 -20.66 1.42 -0.48
C LEU A 251 -22.11 1.55 -1.01
N ARG A 252 -22.68 0.50 -1.61
CA ARG A 252 -24.04 0.51 -2.19
C ARG A 252 -24.86 -0.73 -1.85
N PRO A 253 -26.19 -0.63 -1.90
CA PRO A 253 -27.08 -1.79 -1.85
C PRO A 253 -26.77 -2.81 -2.96
N PRO A 254 -26.88 -4.11 -2.71
CA PRO A 254 -27.32 -4.68 -1.43
C PRO A 254 -26.21 -4.83 -0.38
N LYS A 255 -24.93 -4.58 -0.70
CA LYS A 255 -23.76 -4.89 0.13
C LYS A 255 -23.51 -3.88 1.27
N LEU A 256 -24.06 -2.66 1.19
CA LEU A 256 -23.79 -1.61 2.16
C LEU A 256 -24.20 -1.98 3.59
N GLU A 257 -25.45 -2.47 3.78
CA GLU A 257 -25.93 -2.80 5.12
C GLU A 257 -25.13 -3.93 5.79
N PRO A 258 -24.89 -5.06 5.11
CA PRO A 258 -24.01 -6.10 5.65
C PRO A 258 -22.60 -5.57 5.97
N PHE A 259 -22.06 -4.67 5.15
CA PHE A 259 -20.74 -4.08 5.38
C PHE A 259 -20.73 -3.16 6.62
N LEU A 260 -21.76 -2.33 6.83
CA LEU A 260 -21.85 -1.51 8.04
C LEU A 260 -21.98 -2.36 9.30
N GLN A 261 -22.76 -3.46 9.24
CA GLN A 261 -22.85 -4.42 10.34
C GLN A 261 -21.50 -5.09 10.64
N LEU A 262 -20.71 -5.46 9.62
CA LEU A 262 -19.36 -5.95 9.81
C LEU A 262 -18.48 -4.93 10.53
N VAL A 263 -18.52 -3.66 10.12
CA VAL A 263 -17.72 -2.59 10.76
C VAL A 263 -18.12 -2.44 12.23
N ASP A 264 -19.39 -2.55 12.58
CA ASP A 264 -19.87 -2.49 13.97
C ASP A 264 -19.39 -3.71 14.79
N GLN A 265 -19.38 -4.92 14.20
CA GLN A 265 -18.81 -6.11 14.86
C GLN A 265 -17.31 -5.95 15.09
N LEU A 266 -16.55 -5.47 14.09
CA LEU A 266 -15.11 -5.21 14.25
C LEU A 266 -14.82 -4.14 15.32
N ARG A 267 -15.70 -3.14 15.45
CA ARG A 267 -15.62 -2.13 16.51
C ARG A 267 -15.81 -2.75 17.90
N ALA A 268 -16.82 -3.62 18.05
CA ALA A 268 -17.07 -4.33 19.31
C ALA A 268 -15.90 -5.24 19.73
N ILE A 269 -15.10 -5.72 18.77
CA ILE A 269 -13.87 -6.50 19.04
C ILE A 269 -12.72 -5.58 19.47
N ALA A 270 -12.56 -4.40 18.84
CA ALA A 270 -11.43 -3.50 19.09
C ALA A 270 -11.57 -2.66 20.38
N GLU A 271 -12.77 -2.17 20.69
CA GLU A 271 -13.03 -1.24 21.79
C GLU A 271 -12.62 -1.74 23.17
N PRO A 272 -12.86 -3.02 23.56
CA PRO A 272 -12.46 -3.53 24.87
C PRO A 272 -10.95 -3.44 25.14
N SER A 273 -10.13 -3.50 24.09
CA SER A 273 -8.66 -3.34 24.15
C SER A 273 -8.21 -1.88 24.00
N GLY A 274 -9.14 -0.92 23.93
CA GLY A 274 -8.86 0.52 23.75
C GLY A 274 -8.35 0.89 22.37
N HIS A 275 -8.69 0.10 21.35
CA HIS A 275 -8.26 0.29 19.97
C HIS A 275 -9.42 0.63 19.03
N THR A 276 -9.07 1.11 17.83
CA THR A 276 -10.02 1.45 16.78
C THR A 276 -10.10 0.36 15.71
N VAL A 277 -11.15 0.39 14.87
CA VAL A 277 -11.28 -0.52 13.71
C VAL A 277 -10.10 -0.40 12.75
N SER A 278 -9.59 0.83 12.53
CA SER A 278 -8.40 1.05 11.70
C SER A 278 -7.16 0.35 12.26
N GLN A 279 -6.96 0.41 13.58
CA GLN A 279 -5.85 -0.28 14.23
C GLN A 279 -6.02 -1.80 14.18
N LEU A 280 -7.24 -2.31 14.39
CA LEU A 280 -7.55 -3.73 14.26
C LEU A 280 -7.25 -4.25 12.85
N ALA A 281 -7.71 -3.55 11.81
CA ALA A 281 -7.48 -3.94 10.42
C ALA A 281 -5.98 -4.02 10.07
N VAL A 282 -5.19 -3.05 10.53
CA VAL A 282 -3.73 -3.03 10.29
C VAL A 282 -3.02 -4.10 11.13
N ALA A 283 -3.35 -4.23 12.44
CA ALA A 283 -2.78 -5.26 13.31
C ALA A 283 -3.06 -6.66 12.78
N TRP A 284 -4.25 -6.88 12.21
CA TRP A 284 -4.60 -8.16 11.59
C TRP A 284 -3.69 -8.49 10.40
N THR A 285 -3.37 -7.53 9.53
CA THR A 285 -2.45 -7.79 8.41
C THR A 285 -1.03 -8.10 8.90
N LEU A 286 -0.59 -7.45 9.97
CA LEU A 286 0.74 -7.62 10.56
C LEU A 286 0.89 -8.89 11.41
N ARG A 287 -0.20 -9.66 11.66
CA ARG A 287 -0.18 -10.92 12.42
C ARG A 287 0.64 -12.02 11.74
N ARG A 288 0.74 -11.95 10.41
CA ARG A 288 1.47 -12.94 9.61
C ARG A 288 2.97 -12.62 9.63
N PRO A 289 3.83 -13.59 9.99
CA PRO A 289 5.28 -13.37 10.04
C PRO A 289 5.88 -13.06 8.66
N GLU A 290 5.23 -13.51 7.57
CA GLU A 290 5.63 -13.21 6.19
C GLU A 290 5.45 -11.74 5.83
N VAL A 291 4.54 -11.02 6.51
CA VAL A 291 4.29 -9.60 6.26
C VAL A 291 5.30 -8.75 7.02
N THR A 292 6.22 -8.17 6.27
CA THR A 292 7.24 -7.26 6.81
C THR A 292 6.60 -5.95 7.25
N SER A 293 5.72 -5.38 6.42
CA SER A 293 5.12 -4.07 6.70
C SER A 293 3.79 -3.88 5.98
N ALA A 294 2.90 -3.08 6.58
CA ALA A 294 1.63 -2.65 6.01
C ALA A 294 1.70 -1.17 5.61
N ILE A 295 1.31 -0.85 4.38
CA ILE A 295 1.33 0.51 3.82
C ILE A 295 0.03 1.22 4.22
N VAL A 296 0.14 2.27 5.02
CA VAL A 296 -0.97 3.06 5.53
C VAL A 296 -0.90 4.48 4.97
N GLY A 297 -1.97 4.91 4.30
CA GLY A 297 -2.07 6.25 3.73
C GLY A 297 -2.70 7.25 4.70
N ALA A 298 -2.27 8.52 4.57
CA ALA A 298 -2.92 9.66 5.20
C ALA A 298 -2.91 10.87 4.25
N ARG A 299 -3.94 11.71 4.33
CA ARG A 299 -4.09 12.90 3.47
C ARG A 299 -3.77 14.20 4.19
N ARG A 300 -3.77 14.18 5.52
CA ARG A 300 -3.52 15.36 6.37
C ARG A 300 -3.02 14.93 7.74
N ARG A 301 -2.41 15.84 8.47
CA ARG A 301 -2.03 15.63 9.87
C ARG A 301 -3.21 15.17 10.73
N GLY A 302 -2.95 14.38 11.75
CA GLY A 302 -3.92 13.80 12.66
C GLY A 302 -4.50 12.44 12.22
N GLN A 303 -4.15 11.95 11.02
CA GLN A 303 -4.66 10.67 10.53
C GLN A 303 -3.72 9.48 10.78
N ILE A 304 -2.41 9.66 10.57
CA ILE A 304 -1.45 8.56 10.66
C ILE A 304 -1.08 8.23 12.10
N ALA A 305 -0.97 9.23 12.97
CA ALA A 305 -0.52 9.07 14.35
C ALA A 305 -1.39 8.10 15.18
N GLU A 306 -2.70 8.03 14.90
CA GLU A 306 -3.60 7.05 15.51
C GLU A 306 -3.29 5.63 15.01
N THR A 307 -3.15 5.45 13.69
CA THR A 307 -3.04 4.13 13.05
C THR A 307 -1.68 3.47 13.32
N VAL A 308 -0.61 4.24 13.52
CA VAL A 308 0.75 3.70 13.84
C VAL A 308 0.74 2.81 15.07
N ARG A 309 -0.17 3.06 16.04
CA ARG A 309 -0.31 2.24 17.26
C ARG A 309 -0.72 0.80 16.98
N ALA A 310 -1.24 0.49 15.80
CA ALA A 310 -1.52 -0.87 15.38
C ALA A 310 -0.27 -1.77 15.39
N ALA A 311 0.92 -1.22 15.18
CA ALA A 311 2.18 -1.95 15.20
C ALA A 311 2.54 -2.54 16.58
N GLU A 312 1.95 -1.99 17.63
CA GLU A 312 2.20 -2.39 19.04
C GLU A 312 1.11 -3.33 19.59
N TRP A 313 0.11 -3.66 18.76
CA TRP A 313 -1.03 -4.49 19.19
C TRP A 313 -0.97 -5.91 18.59
N PRO A 314 -0.38 -6.89 19.29
CA PRO A 314 -0.50 -8.29 18.92
C PRO A 314 -1.91 -8.78 19.23
N LEU A 315 -2.66 -9.20 18.19
CA LEU A 315 -3.99 -9.77 18.37
C LEU A 315 -3.91 -11.14 19.06
N GLY A 316 -4.72 -11.32 20.11
CA GLY A 316 -4.86 -12.61 20.79
C GLY A 316 -5.78 -13.56 20.00
N GLN A 317 -5.74 -14.87 20.34
CA GLN A 317 -6.54 -15.89 19.64
C GLN A 317 -8.06 -15.60 19.72
N ALA A 318 -8.55 -15.11 20.86
CA ALA A 318 -9.97 -14.77 21.02
C ALA A 318 -10.41 -13.64 20.07
N GLU A 319 -9.55 -12.63 19.85
CA GLU A 319 -9.81 -11.54 18.90
C GLU A 319 -9.77 -12.07 17.46
N LEU A 320 -8.81 -12.93 17.12
CA LEU A 320 -8.72 -13.56 15.80
C LEU A 320 -9.96 -14.42 15.50
N ASP A 321 -10.40 -15.25 16.44
CA ASP A 321 -11.59 -16.10 16.29
C ASP A 321 -12.86 -15.26 16.10
N ALA A 322 -13.00 -14.16 16.85
CA ALA A 322 -14.12 -13.24 16.72
C ALA A 322 -14.12 -12.52 15.36
N ILE A 323 -12.94 -12.11 14.87
CA ILE A 323 -12.78 -11.53 13.53
C ILE A 323 -13.19 -12.54 12.45
N GLU A 324 -12.73 -13.78 12.53
CA GLU A 324 -13.09 -14.83 11.56
C GLU A 324 -14.60 -15.11 11.55
N ALA A 325 -15.24 -15.14 12.72
CA ALA A 325 -16.70 -15.31 12.81
C ALA A 325 -17.44 -14.12 12.15
N ALA A 326 -17.01 -12.87 12.39
CA ALA A 326 -17.62 -11.68 11.80
C ALA A 326 -17.48 -11.65 10.28
N ILE A 327 -16.30 -11.99 9.76
CA ILE A 327 -16.02 -12.07 8.31
C ILE A 327 -16.83 -13.21 7.67
N GLY A 328 -16.92 -14.38 8.33
CA GLY A 328 -17.73 -15.51 7.85
C GLY A 328 -19.21 -15.15 7.70
N ILE A 329 -19.80 -14.46 8.67
CA ILE A 329 -21.18 -13.95 8.58
C ILE A 329 -21.35 -12.98 7.42
N PHE A 330 -20.39 -12.05 7.27
CA PHE A 330 -20.42 -11.06 6.18
C PHE A 330 -20.43 -11.72 4.80
N HIS A 331 -19.54 -12.69 4.55
CA HIS A 331 -19.48 -13.40 3.27
C HIS A 331 -20.76 -14.19 2.97
N GLN A 332 -21.35 -14.86 3.95
CA GLN A 332 -22.63 -15.58 3.77
C GLN A 332 -23.79 -14.67 3.31
N VAL A 333 -23.70 -13.38 3.55
CA VAL A 333 -24.78 -12.42 3.20
C VAL A 333 -24.53 -11.75 1.86
N ILE A 334 -23.26 -11.57 1.44
CA ILE A 334 -22.93 -10.81 0.22
C ILE A 334 -22.67 -11.67 -1.02
N ASP A 335 -22.37 -12.95 -0.82
CA ASP A 335 -22.16 -13.98 -1.86
C ASP A 335 -23.49 -14.67 -2.22
#